data_b6d033290fcbdfd5f3a5c13201c743a2
#
_entry.id   b6d033290fcbdfd5f3a5c13201c743a2
#
_cell.length_a   1.000
_cell.length_b   1.000
_cell.length_c   1.000
_cell.angle_alpha   90.00
_cell.angle_beta   90.00
_cell.angle_gamma   90.00
#
_symmetry.space_group_name_H-M   'P 1'
#
loop_
_entity.id
_entity.type
_entity.pdbx_description
1 polymer ?
#
loop_
_entity_poly.entity_id
_entity_poly.type
_entity_poly.pdbx_seq_one_letter_code
_entity_poly.pdbx_strand_id
1 'polypeptide(L)'
;MRRLTFAIAMMMSVLGVLAWAAGLDPRAPLAPAQERVFKGADLQPVMGSTSVVADSLRIEAVNDEEATALQSVALDGLAAADYSFLRYRFLGFPQTLELSLIFRRADSLDEVRVVSLPWPGHGDAWFDLSAVPEWQGRIVELGFAQFPTPQVVSASQPFEPFTLEAVALVSPSWKGELAALSTDWLGQWPWSQRSVHALGRDTDTPRARSIVLCIALVVALALVWGGALLRWRGRRLVTAAAIAIAAGWLLLDLHWQAGLQWRHQTTRALYAGLQWPAQEARAADADILAAAKEIERALAREADTARILVHAGGSYEQLRLAWHLLPRNVAVLPLVVEASVALPPGTLVVVYNYDEWRLDAAAGRLRGGGLDWPAEPVAHGHGWILARITEDRR
;
A
#
# COMPACT_ATOMS: atom_id res chain seq x y z
N MET A 1 -27.72 22.57 41.91
CA MET A 1 -28.02 22.89 40.51
C MET A 1 -26.82 23.43 39.75
N ARG A 2 -26.19 24.57 40.08
CA ARG A 2 -25.05 25.13 39.30
C ARG A 2 -23.87 24.18 39.02
N ARG A 3 -23.49 23.32 39.99
CA ARG A 3 -22.39 22.34 39.80
C ARG A 3 -22.76 21.21 38.83
N LEU A 4 -24.02 20.76 38.82
CA LEU A 4 -24.51 19.72 37.89
C LEU A 4 -24.58 20.28 36.46
N THR A 5 -25.14 21.47 36.28
CA THR A 5 -25.23 22.14 34.97
C THR A 5 -23.82 22.38 34.37
N PHE A 6 -22.85 22.76 35.21
CA PHE A 6 -21.48 22.94 34.78
C PHE A 6 -20.79 21.62 34.37
N ALA A 7 -21.00 20.53 35.13
CA ALA A 7 -20.47 19.21 34.80
C ALA A 7 -21.05 18.67 33.48
N ILE A 8 -22.36 18.87 33.26
CA ILE A 8 -23.03 18.49 32.00
C ILE A 8 -22.46 19.30 30.82
N ALA A 9 -22.33 20.63 30.97
CA ALA A 9 -21.78 21.49 29.91
C ALA A 9 -20.32 21.10 29.56
N MET A 10 -19.53 20.79 30.59
CA MET A 10 -18.16 20.31 30.40
C MET A 10 -18.12 18.96 29.67
N MET A 11 -18.97 18.02 30.07
CA MET A 11 -19.07 16.72 29.43
C MET A 11 -19.49 16.84 27.95
N MET A 12 -20.48 17.68 27.67
CA MET A 12 -20.93 17.95 26.29
C MET A 12 -19.84 18.61 25.44
N SER A 13 -19.08 19.54 26.00
CA SER A 13 -17.95 20.17 25.33
C SER A 13 -16.85 19.15 25.03
N VAL A 14 -16.55 18.28 26.00
CA VAL A 14 -15.59 17.18 25.84
C VAL A 14 -16.01 16.22 24.73
N LEU A 15 -17.26 15.78 24.74
CA LEU A 15 -17.81 14.88 23.70
C LEU A 15 -17.83 15.56 22.33
N GLY A 16 -18.18 16.85 22.27
CA GLY A 16 -18.15 17.61 21.02
C GLY A 16 -16.74 17.75 20.43
N VAL A 17 -15.74 18.00 21.26
CA VAL A 17 -14.32 18.07 20.80
C VAL A 17 -13.85 16.68 20.37
N LEU A 18 -14.19 15.62 21.08
CA LEU A 18 -13.85 14.26 20.70
C LEU A 18 -14.51 13.87 19.36
N ALA A 19 -15.80 14.19 19.18
CA ALA A 19 -16.51 13.93 17.95
C ALA A 19 -15.89 14.69 16.77
N TRP A 20 -15.60 15.98 16.96
CA TRP A 20 -14.94 16.79 15.94
C TRP A 20 -13.56 16.25 15.58
N ALA A 21 -12.79 15.85 16.56
CA ALA A 21 -11.43 15.34 16.36
C ALA A 21 -11.40 13.96 15.71
N ALA A 22 -12.41 13.14 16.01
CA ALA A 22 -12.60 11.86 15.34
C ALA A 22 -13.09 12.02 13.89
N GLY A 23 -13.36 13.25 13.45
CA GLY A 23 -14.00 13.51 12.15
C GLY A 23 -15.43 12.99 12.10
N LEU A 24 -16.04 12.72 13.27
CA LEU A 24 -17.44 12.29 13.33
C LEU A 24 -18.35 13.47 12.97
N ASP A 25 -19.25 13.26 12.02
CA ASP A 25 -20.27 14.25 11.73
C ASP A 25 -21.35 14.22 12.82
N PRO A 26 -21.45 15.26 13.66
CA PRO A 26 -22.48 15.32 14.72
C PRO A 26 -23.90 15.40 14.16
N ARG A 27 -24.05 15.65 12.88
CA ARG A 27 -25.34 15.70 12.17
C ARG A 27 -25.71 14.36 11.54
N ALA A 28 -24.80 13.35 11.60
CA ALA A 28 -25.08 12.04 11.05
C ALA A 28 -26.38 11.48 11.65
N PRO A 29 -27.31 10.98 10.84
CA PRO A 29 -28.58 10.48 11.32
C PRO A 29 -28.41 9.30 12.26
N LEU A 30 -29.17 9.27 13.36
CA LEU A 30 -29.31 8.11 14.25
C LEU A 30 -30.20 7.02 13.60
N ALA A 31 -30.96 7.37 12.57
CA ALA A 31 -31.81 6.45 11.84
C ALA A 31 -30.98 5.34 11.18
N PRO A 32 -31.57 4.18 10.92
CA PRO A 32 -30.92 3.13 10.14
C PRO A 32 -30.43 3.68 8.79
N ALA A 33 -29.19 3.37 8.45
CA ALA A 33 -28.60 3.77 7.18
C ALA A 33 -29.33 3.10 6.01
N GLN A 34 -29.48 3.82 4.91
CA GLN A 34 -29.84 3.21 3.65
C GLN A 34 -28.58 2.55 3.07
N GLU A 35 -28.75 1.31 2.63
CA GLU A 35 -27.65 0.54 2.05
C GLU A 35 -28.03 0.14 0.61
N ARG A 36 -27.10 0.35 -0.33
CA ARG A 36 -27.16 -0.22 -1.66
C ARG A 36 -26.13 -1.34 -1.75
N VAL A 37 -26.60 -2.57 -1.69
CA VAL A 37 -25.77 -3.76 -1.63
C VAL A 37 -25.60 -4.33 -3.03
N PHE A 38 -24.36 -4.67 -3.37
CA PHE A 38 -23.98 -5.45 -4.54
C PHE A 38 -23.36 -6.76 -4.03
N LYS A 39 -23.84 -7.88 -4.55
CA LYS A 39 -23.22 -9.18 -4.34
C LYS A 39 -21.93 -9.27 -5.15
N GLY A 40 -21.00 -10.12 -4.75
CA GLY A 40 -19.80 -10.33 -5.55
C GLY A 40 -20.12 -10.71 -7.01
N ALA A 41 -21.15 -11.52 -7.20
CA ALA A 41 -21.63 -11.93 -8.53
C ALA A 41 -22.18 -10.79 -9.41
N ASP A 42 -22.52 -9.63 -8.85
CA ASP A 42 -22.99 -8.48 -9.62
C ASP A 42 -21.81 -7.72 -10.30
N LEU A 43 -20.57 -7.94 -9.81
CA LEU A 43 -19.39 -7.33 -10.40
C LEU A 43 -18.89 -8.17 -11.58
N GLN A 44 -18.60 -7.48 -12.68
CA GLN A 44 -18.07 -8.10 -13.90
C GLN A 44 -16.55 -8.02 -13.92
N PRO A 45 -15.84 -9.09 -14.32
CA PRO A 45 -14.40 -9.04 -14.49
C PRO A 45 -14.04 -8.13 -15.68
N VAL A 46 -13.12 -7.21 -15.46
CA VAL A 46 -12.53 -6.34 -16.49
C VAL A 46 -11.12 -6.82 -16.82
N MET A 47 -10.36 -7.22 -15.78
CA MET A 47 -9.02 -7.81 -15.90
C MET A 47 -8.88 -9.00 -14.95
N GLY A 48 -8.04 -9.96 -15.34
CA GLY A 48 -7.85 -11.20 -14.59
C GLY A 48 -8.94 -12.24 -14.88
N SER A 49 -8.82 -13.41 -14.26
CA SER A 49 -9.80 -14.49 -14.38
C SER A 49 -10.62 -14.63 -13.11
N THR A 50 -11.91 -14.85 -13.29
CA THR A 50 -12.86 -14.98 -12.18
C THR A 50 -13.85 -16.11 -12.41
N SER A 51 -14.42 -16.62 -11.32
CA SER A 51 -15.55 -17.54 -11.35
C SER A 51 -16.63 -17.09 -10.36
N VAL A 52 -17.89 -17.30 -10.75
CA VAL A 52 -19.01 -17.00 -9.85
C VAL A 52 -19.30 -18.25 -9.01
N VAL A 53 -19.28 -18.09 -7.68
CA VAL A 53 -19.59 -19.14 -6.73
C VAL A 53 -20.76 -18.68 -5.86
N ALA A 54 -21.95 -19.20 -6.12
CA ALA A 54 -23.20 -18.72 -5.53
C ALA A 54 -23.40 -17.20 -5.79
N ASP A 55 -23.45 -16.39 -4.73
CA ASP A 55 -23.62 -14.93 -4.79
C ASP A 55 -22.29 -14.16 -4.77
N SER A 56 -21.17 -14.86 -4.79
CA SER A 56 -19.82 -14.31 -4.63
C SER A 56 -19.01 -14.40 -5.90
N LEU A 57 -18.03 -13.54 -6.08
CA LEU A 57 -17.07 -13.56 -7.16
C LEU A 57 -15.72 -14.05 -6.65
N ARG A 58 -15.27 -15.20 -7.15
CA ARG A 58 -13.95 -15.71 -6.86
C ARG A 58 -12.96 -15.22 -7.91
N ILE A 59 -11.90 -14.59 -7.48
CA ILE A 59 -10.80 -14.14 -8.31
C ILE A 59 -9.77 -15.26 -8.34
N GLU A 60 -9.52 -15.84 -9.53
CA GLU A 60 -8.67 -17.02 -9.73
C GLU A 60 -7.26 -16.67 -10.15
N ALA A 61 -7.08 -15.57 -10.90
CA ALA A 61 -5.78 -15.07 -11.33
C ALA A 61 -5.83 -13.58 -11.71
N VAL A 62 -4.68 -12.93 -11.60
CA VAL A 62 -4.41 -11.63 -12.23
C VAL A 62 -4.14 -11.80 -13.72
N ASN A 63 -4.19 -10.70 -14.49
CA ASN A 63 -3.76 -10.75 -15.88
C ASN A 63 -2.23 -10.81 -15.97
N ASP A 64 -1.72 -11.43 -17.06
CA ASP A 64 -0.27 -11.65 -17.23
C ASP A 64 0.50 -10.37 -17.58
N GLU A 65 -0.15 -9.37 -18.20
CA GLU A 65 0.51 -8.16 -18.67
C GLU A 65 0.78 -7.16 -17.56
N GLU A 66 -0.23 -6.90 -16.71
CA GLU A 66 -0.17 -5.87 -15.66
C GLU A 66 -0.15 -6.46 -14.26
N ALA A 67 -0.20 -7.77 -14.14
CA ALA A 67 -0.34 -8.50 -12.88
C ALA A 67 -1.52 -7.98 -12.02
N THR A 68 -2.59 -7.51 -12.68
CA THR A 68 -3.74 -6.83 -12.06
C THR A 68 -5.00 -7.66 -12.20
N ALA A 69 -5.82 -7.67 -11.17
CA ALA A 69 -7.21 -8.09 -11.28
C ALA A 69 -8.12 -6.88 -11.05
N LEU A 70 -9.18 -6.78 -11.85
CA LEU A 70 -10.10 -5.66 -11.81
C LEU A 70 -11.52 -6.15 -12.06
N GLN A 71 -12.45 -5.75 -11.19
CA GLN A 71 -13.87 -6.06 -11.29
C GLN A 71 -14.68 -4.80 -11.05
N SER A 72 -15.72 -4.59 -11.85
CA SER A 72 -16.57 -3.41 -11.71
C SER A 72 -18.04 -3.72 -11.92
N VAL A 73 -18.89 -2.82 -11.47
CA VAL A 73 -20.33 -2.79 -11.72
C VAL A 73 -20.73 -1.43 -12.23
N ALA A 74 -21.51 -1.43 -13.30
CA ALA A 74 -22.11 -0.21 -13.84
C ALA A 74 -23.23 0.29 -12.91
N LEU A 75 -23.31 1.60 -12.74
CA LEU A 75 -24.29 2.27 -11.91
C LEU A 75 -25.12 3.26 -12.77
N ASP A 76 -26.41 3.38 -12.46
CA ASP A 76 -27.32 4.29 -13.16
C ASP A 76 -27.16 5.76 -12.70
N GLY A 77 -25.94 6.24 -12.57
CA GLY A 77 -25.67 7.62 -12.16
C GLY A 77 -26.02 7.89 -10.69
N LEU A 78 -25.48 7.08 -9.79
CA LEU A 78 -25.68 7.21 -8.36
C LEU A 78 -25.11 8.55 -7.84
N ALA A 79 -25.89 9.29 -7.04
CA ALA A 79 -25.40 10.52 -6.43
C ALA A 79 -24.40 10.21 -5.31
N ALA A 80 -23.16 10.66 -5.44
CA ALA A 80 -22.11 10.42 -4.46
C ALA A 80 -22.47 10.96 -3.06
N ALA A 81 -23.19 12.09 -3.00
CA ALA A 81 -23.61 12.75 -1.77
C ALA A 81 -24.57 11.89 -0.90
N ASP A 82 -25.25 10.93 -1.50
CA ASP A 82 -26.18 10.06 -0.77
C ASP A 82 -25.48 8.95 0.01
N TYR A 83 -24.18 8.70 -0.29
CA TYR A 83 -23.41 7.60 0.28
C TYR A 83 -22.04 8.07 0.77
N SER A 84 -21.88 8.06 2.08
CA SER A 84 -20.62 8.47 2.73
C SER A 84 -19.69 7.32 3.06
N PHE A 85 -20.18 6.09 3.04
CA PHE A 85 -19.37 4.94 3.43
C PHE A 85 -19.41 3.84 2.39
N LEU A 86 -18.26 3.17 2.22
CA LEU A 86 -18.11 1.90 1.54
C LEU A 86 -17.93 0.81 2.58
N ARG A 87 -18.74 -0.25 2.50
CA ARG A 87 -18.53 -1.49 3.23
C ARG A 87 -18.21 -2.60 2.24
N TYR A 88 -17.19 -3.38 2.51
CA TYR A 88 -16.76 -4.46 1.63
C TYR A 88 -16.30 -5.67 2.43
N ARG A 89 -16.48 -6.85 1.85
CA ARG A 89 -16.07 -8.12 2.44
C ARG A 89 -15.39 -8.99 1.41
N PHE A 90 -14.16 -9.39 1.74
CA PHE A 90 -13.37 -10.37 1.01
C PHE A 90 -13.03 -11.53 1.91
N LEU A 91 -12.94 -12.73 1.34
CA LEU A 91 -12.47 -13.94 2.02
C LEU A 91 -11.15 -14.38 1.41
N GLY A 92 -10.18 -14.69 2.27
CA GLY A 92 -8.88 -15.19 1.85
C GLY A 92 -8.03 -14.17 1.06
N PHE A 93 -8.26 -12.88 1.24
CA PHE A 93 -7.51 -11.84 0.51
C PHE A 93 -6.02 -11.97 0.83
N PRO A 94 -5.15 -12.15 -0.20
CA PRO A 94 -3.74 -12.44 0.03
C PRO A 94 -2.97 -11.19 0.45
N GLN A 95 -1.98 -11.38 1.31
CA GLN A 95 -1.13 -10.28 1.81
C GLN A 95 -0.17 -9.72 0.74
N THR A 96 -0.12 -10.36 -0.40
CA THR A 96 0.71 -10.01 -1.53
C THR A 96 0.08 -8.96 -2.44
N LEU A 97 -1.20 -8.63 -2.23
CA LEU A 97 -1.95 -7.68 -3.04
C LEU A 97 -2.33 -6.42 -2.26
N GLU A 98 -2.33 -5.29 -2.94
CA GLU A 98 -3.01 -4.07 -2.51
C GLU A 98 -4.44 -4.07 -3.03
N LEU A 99 -5.37 -3.52 -2.25
CA LEU A 99 -6.75 -3.32 -2.66
C LEU A 99 -7.02 -1.85 -2.90
N SER A 100 -7.62 -1.54 -4.04
CA SER A 100 -8.07 -0.19 -4.37
C SER A 100 -9.52 -0.19 -4.82
N LEU A 101 -10.24 0.84 -4.39
CA LEU A 101 -11.52 1.21 -4.97
C LEU A 101 -11.26 1.95 -6.27
N ILE A 102 -11.97 1.56 -7.31
CA ILE A 102 -12.02 2.32 -8.56
C ILE A 102 -13.42 2.84 -8.82
N PHE A 103 -13.54 4.02 -9.38
CA PHE A 103 -14.83 4.54 -9.80
C PHE A 103 -14.70 5.54 -10.96
N ARG A 104 -15.77 5.71 -11.71
CA ARG A 104 -15.91 6.72 -12.76
C ARG A 104 -17.08 7.62 -12.49
N ARG A 105 -16.93 8.86 -12.86
CA ARG A 105 -17.95 9.89 -12.73
C ARG A 105 -18.59 10.17 -14.09
N ALA A 106 -19.85 10.58 -14.07
CA ALA A 106 -20.58 10.92 -15.29
C ALA A 106 -20.00 12.13 -16.05
N ASP A 107 -19.30 13.03 -15.35
CA ASP A 107 -18.67 14.23 -15.91
C ASP A 107 -17.23 13.98 -16.42
N SER A 108 -16.66 12.81 -16.19
CA SER A 108 -15.31 12.43 -16.61
C SER A 108 -15.19 10.93 -16.87
N LEU A 109 -15.89 10.46 -17.92
CA LEU A 109 -15.97 9.02 -18.24
C LEU A 109 -14.63 8.38 -18.61
N ASP A 110 -13.72 9.16 -19.19
CA ASP A 110 -12.41 8.67 -19.61
C ASP A 110 -11.41 8.57 -18.45
N GLU A 111 -11.77 9.10 -17.27
CA GLU A 111 -10.88 9.14 -16.12
C GLU A 111 -11.32 8.16 -15.03
N VAL A 112 -10.49 7.16 -14.77
CA VAL A 112 -10.68 6.23 -13.65
C VAL A 112 -10.04 6.83 -12.40
N ARG A 113 -10.84 6.99 -11.35
CA ARG A 113 -10.35 7.39 -10.02
C ARG A 113 -9.98 6.15 -9.22
N VAL A 114 -8.82 6.20 -8.59
CA VAL A 114 -8.27 5.07 -7.81
C VAL A 114 -8.00 5.53 -6.39
N VAL A 115 -8.61 4.85 -5.44
CA VAL A 115 -8.48 5.14 -4.01
C VAL A 115 -8.02 3.88 -3.28
N SER A 116 -6.89 3.95 -2.62
CA SER A 116 -6.39 2.81 -1.85
C SER A 116 -7.28 2.53 -0.65
N LEU A 117 -7.56 1.25 -0.43
CA LEU A 117 -8.38 0.78 0.67
C LEU A 117 -7.53 0.08 1.74
N PRO A 118 -7.97 0.12 3.01
CA PRO A 118 -7.44 -0.77 4.03
C PRO A 118 -7.57 -2.22 3.61
N TRP A 119 -6.66 -3.04 4.10
CA TRP A 119 -6.68 -4.46 3.80
C TRP A 119 -7.94 -5.10 4.39
N PRO A 120 -8.69 -5.92 3.61
CA PRO A 120 -9.84 -6.61 4.15
C PRO A 120 -9.39 -7.63 5.19
N GLY A 121 -9.91 -7.50 6.41
CA GLY A 121 -9.72 -8.49 7.47
C GLY A 121 -10.70 -9.67 7.32
N HIS A 122 -10.93 -10.39 8.42
CA HIS A 122 -11.85 -11.53 8.42
C HIS A 122 -13.36 -11.15 8.44
N GLY A 123 -13.69 -9.86 8.40
CA GLY A 123 -15.07 -9.36 8.47
C GLY A 123 -15.34 -8.23 7.51
N ASP A 124 -16.39 -7.47 7.76
CA ASP A 124 -16.69 -6.26 7.02
C ASP A 124 -15.64 -5.20 7.29
N ALA A 125 -15.01 -4.71 6.23
CA ALA A 125 -14.20 -3.51 6.26
C ALA A 125 -15.04 -2.30 5.86
N TRP A 126 -14.75 -1.16 6.47
CA TRP A 126 -15.46 0.09 6.23
C TRP A 126 -14.49 1.18 5.82
N PHE A 127 -14.90 1.98 4.86
CA PHE A 127 -14.10 3.09 4.38
C PHE A 127 -14.97 4.34 4.26
N ASP A 128 -14.42 5.48 4.69
CA ASP A 128 -15.09 6.77 4.62
C ASP A 128 -14.86 7.43 3.26
N LEU A 129 -15.86 7.36 2.41
CA LEU A 129 -15.86 7.99 1.08
C LEU A 129 -15.93 9.51 1.17
N SER A 130 -16.48 10.09 2.25
CA SER A 130 -16.57 11.54 2.41
C SER A 130 -15.19 12.19 2.58
N ALA A 131 -14.18 11.40 2.96
CA ALA A 131 -12.79 11.85 3.04
C ALA A 131 -12.07 11.85 1.67
N VAL A 132 -12.71 11.35 0.60
CA VAL A 132 -12.16 11.29 -0.75
C VAL A 132 -12.63 12.52 -1.54
N PRO A 133 -11.75 13.46 -1.90
CA PRO A 133 -12.15 14.68 -2.58
C PRO A 133 -12.84 14.45 -3.93
N GLU A 134 -12.47 13.37 -4.62
CA GLU A 134 -13.00 12.98 -5.92
C GLU A 134 -14.37 12.29 -5.84
N TRP A 135 -14.81 11.85 -4.65
CA TRP A 135 -16.11 11.21 -4.43
C TRP A 135 -17.22 12.25 -4.41
N GLN A 136 -17.60 12.73 -5.61
CA GLN A 136 -18.61 13.77 -5.80
C GLN A 136 -19.33 13.61 -7.14
N GLY A 137 -20.45 14.30 -7.30
CA GLY A 137 -21.24 14.26 -8.53
C GLY A 137 -21.99 12.94 -8.68
N ARG A 138 -22.09 12.45 -9.92
CA ARG A 138 -22.77 11.19 -10.24
C ARG A 138 -21.74 10.11 -10.57
N ILE A 139 -21.80 9.02 -9.86
CA ILE A 139 -20.95 7.84 -10.06
C ILE A 139 -21.66 6.89 -11.01
N VAL A 140 -21.00 6.51 -12.09
CA VAL A 140 -21.54 5.63 -13.15
C VAL A 140 -20.91 4.25 -13.17
N GLU A 141 -19.78 4.07 -12.51
CA GLU A 141 -19.10 2.79 -12.36
C GLU A 141 -18.41 2.72 -11.02
N LEU A 142 -18.44 1.56 -10.41
CA LEU A 142 -17.76 1.26 -9.16
C LEU A 142 -17.10 -0.11 -9.27
N GLY A 143 -15.90 -0.25 -8.74
CA GLY A 143 -15.21 -1.53 -8.77
C GLY A 143 -14.03 -1.60 -7.84
N PHE A 144 -13.31 -2.72 -7.93
CA PHE A 144 -12.09 -2.97 -7.18
C PHE A 144 -10.96 -3.34 -8.12
N ALA A 145 -9.79 -2.83 -7.82
CA ALA A 145 -8.56 -3.25 -8.45
C ALA A 145 -7.61 -3.83 -7.39
N GLN A 146 -6.96 -4.93 -7.76
CA GLN A 146 -5.95 -5.58 -6.95
C GLN A 146 -4.64 -5.58 -7.71
N PHE A 147 -3.59 -5.05 -7.08
CA PHE A 147 -2.26 -4.95 -7.65
C PHE A 147 -1.28 -5.71 -6.77
N PRO A 148 -0.24 -6.34 -7.32
CA PRO A 148 0.87 -6.80 -6.52
C PRO A 148 1.44 -5.63 -5.72
N THR A 149 1.71 -5.86 -4.45
CA THR A 149 2.40 -4.85 -3.64
C THR A 149 3.83 -4.73 -4.16
N PRO A 150 4.23 -3.63 -4.81
CA PRO A 150 5.44 -3.56 -5.66
C PRO A 150 6.76 -3.82 -4.92
N GLN A 151 6.74 -4.09 -3.65
CA GLN A 151 7.94 -4.22 -2.82
C GLN A 151 7.88 -5.41 -1.85
N VAL A 152 6.82 -6.21 -1.93
CA VAL A 152 6.59 -7.33 -1.00
C VAL A 152 6.50 -8.65 -1.75
N VAL A 153 6.27 -8.61 -3.04
CA VAL A 153 5.99 -9.81 -3.85
C VAL A 153 7.04 -9.97 -4.93
N SER A 154 7.75 -11.08 -4.87
CA SER A 154 8.45 -11.61 -6.02
C SER A 154 7.40 -12.06 -7.05
N ALA A 155 7.63 -11.77 -8.33
CA ALA A 155 6.83 -12.27 -9.44
C ALA A 155 6.75 -13.82 -9.46
N SER A 156 7.61 -14.48 -8.71
CA SER A 156 7.64 -15.94 -8.56
C SER A 156 6.68 -16.48 -7.49
N GLN A 157 6.02 -15.64 -6.69
CA GLN A 157 5.04 -16.13 -5.73
C GLN A 157 3.74 -16.51 -6.45
N PRO A 158 3.22 -17.73 -6.24
CA PRO A 158 1.97 -18.13 -6.87
C PRO A 158 0.84 -17.22 -6.38
N PHE A 159 -0.04 -16.87 -7.29
CA PHE A 159 -1.26 -16.15 -6.96
C PHE A 159 -2.15 -17.04 -6.06
N GLU A 160 -2.64 -16.47 -4.96
CA GLU A 160 -3.59 -17.14 -4.07
C GLU A 160 -5.01 -16.65 -4.39
N PRO A 161 -5.91 -17.53 -4.87
CA PRO A 161 -7.28 -17.16 -5.15
C PRO A 161 -8.02 -16.65 -3.91
N PHE A 162 -8.84 -15.63 -4.08
CA PHE A 162 -9.65 -15.03 -3.02
C PHE A 162 -11.06 -14.73 -3.51
N THR A 163 -11.97 -14.42 -2.58
CA THR A 163 -13.39 -14.25 -2.91
C THR A 163 -13.90 -12.90 -2.46
N LEU A 164 -14.54 -12.17 -3.35
CA LEU A 164 -15.35 -10.99 -3.06
C LEU A 164 -16.78 -11.43 -2.77
N GLU A 165 -17.23 -11.27 -1.53
CA GLU A 165 -18.59 -11.66 -1.11
C GLU A 165 -19.61 -10.57 -1.40
N ALA A 166 -19.36 -9.36 -0.90
CA ALA A 166 -20.31 -8.27 -0.99
C ALA A 166 -19.64 -6.90 -0.89
N VAL A 167 -20.30 -5.94 -1.50
CA VAL A 167 -19.99 -4.52 -1.42
C VAL A 167 -21.29 -3.77 -1.08
N ALA A 168 -21.22 -2.77 -0.23
CA ALA A 168 -22.35 -1.90 0.05
C ALA A 168 -21.91 -0.44 0.10
N LEU A 169 -22.68 0.40 -0.56
CA LEU A 169 -22.65 1.84 -0.37
C LEU A 169 -23.65 2.19 0.71
N VAL A 170 -23.20 2.91 1.72
CA VAL A 170 -23.98 3.18 2.94
C VAL A 170 -24.13 4.68 3.11
N SER A 171 -25.38 5.12 3.35
CA SER A 171 -25.67 6.53 3.58
C SER A 171 -25.07 7.03 4.91
N PRO A 172 -24.93 8.36 5.09
CA PRO A 172 -24.42 8.94 6.34
C PRO A 172 -25.17 8.38 7.55
N SER A 173 -24.42 7.88 8.54
CA SER A 173 -24.99 7.34 9.78
C SER A 173 -23.95 7.22 10.87
N TRP A 174 -24.36 7.32 12.13
CA TRP A 174 -23.47 7.10 13.28
C TRP A 174 -22.85 5.71 13.31
N LYS A 175 -23.59 4.70 12.85
CA LYS A 175 -23.04 3.35 12.73
C LYS A 175 -21.90 3.30 11.71
N GLY A 176 -22.08 3.94 10.57
CA GLY A 176 -21.04 4.05 9.53
C GLY A 176 -19.81 4.81 10.03
N GLU A 177 -20.03 5.94 10.71
CA GLU A 177 -18.92 6.72 11.31
C GLU A 177 -18.07 5.88 12.27
N LEU A 178 -18.71 5.20 13.22
CA LEU A 178 -18.00 4.38 14.20
C LEU A 178 -17.33 3.16 13.54
N ALA A 179 -17.97 2.55 12.56
CA ALA A 179 -17.42 1.41 11.86
C ALA A 179 -16.22 1.81 11.00
N ALA A 180 -16.30 2.90 10.25
CA ALA A 180 -15.20 3.44 9.48
C ALA A 180 -14.02 3.86 10.38
N LEU A 181 -14.31 4.53 11.50
CA LEU A 181 -13.31 4.86 12.51
C LEU A 181 -12.64 3.61 13.09
N SER A 182 -13.41 2.57 13.38
CA SER A 182 -12.86 1.30 13.88
C SER A 182 -11.96 0.63 12.85
N THR A 183 -12.37 0.62 11.57
CA THR A 183 -11.53 0.08 10.50
C THR A 183 -10.26 0.91 10.31
N ASP A 184 -10.35 2.23 10.35
CA ASP A 184 -9.19 3.13 10.24
C ASP A 184 -8.20 2.91 11.41
N TRP A 185 -8.71 2.73 12.62
CA TRP A 185 -7.89 2.52 13.81
C TRP A 185 -7.29 1.11 13.93
N LEU A 186 -8.06 0.07 13.59
CA LEU A 186 -7.69 -1.33 13.73
C LEU A 186 -7.33 -1.98 12.40
N GLY A 187 -7.57 -1.30 11.29
CA GLY A 187 -7.31 -1.78 9.94
C GLY A 187 -5.82 -2.06 9.73
N GLN A 188 -5.58 -3.03 8.89
CA GLN A 188 -4.23 -3.43 8.53
C GLN A 188 -3.94 -2.92 7.13
N TRP A 189 -2.78 -2.31 6.96
CA TRP A 189 -2.30 -1.83 5.67
C TRP A 189 -1.10 -2.66 5.24
N PRO A 190 -0.98 -2.96 3.95
CA PRO A 190 0.19 -3.66 3.44
C PRO A 190 1.46 -2.89 3.82
N TRP A 191 2.50 -3.63 4.16
CA TRP A 191 3.78 -3.02 4.48
C TRP A 191 4.48 -2.56 3.19
N SER A 192 4.76 -1.28 3.08
CA SER A 192 5.37 -0.69 1.88
C SER A 192 6.90 -0.72 1.86
N GLN A 193 7.59 -1.31 2.80
CA GLN A 193 9.05 -1.29 2.96
C GLN A 193 9.72 0.10 2.95
N ARG A 194 8.98 1.18 2.75
CA ARG A 194 9.54 2.54 2.64
C ARG A 194 10.16 3.04 3.93
N SER A 195 9.70 2.53 5.06
CA SER A 195 10.25 2.86 6.37
C SER A 195 9.90 1.79 7.39
N VAL A 196 10.84 1.50 8.28
CA VAL A 196 10.60 0.64 9.45
C VAL A 196 9.49 1.21 10.34
N HIS A 197 9.28 2.53 10.29
CA HIS A 197 8.28 3.26 11.07
C HIS A 197 6.98 3.52 10.29
N ALA A 198 6.92 3.20 8.99
CA ALA A 198 5.71 3.36 8.22
C ALA A 198 4.68 2.30 8.63
N LEU A 199 3.61 2.75 9.27
CA LEU A 199 2.50 1.91 9.69
C LEU A 199 1.44 1.75 8.59
N GLY A 200 1.51 2.55 7.56
CA GLY A 200 0.61 2.55 6.43
C GLY A 200 1.27 3.05 5.17
N ARG A 201 0.53 3.14 4.11
CA ARG A 201 1.01 3.44 2.76
C ARG A 201 1.73 4.78 2.67
N ASP A 202 1.27 5.82 3.32
CA ASP A 202 1.88 7.16 3.28
C ASP A 202 1.77 7.86 4.62
N THR A 203 2.19 7.18 5.67
CA THR A 203 2.08 7.70 7.01
C THR A 203 0.68 7.63 7.60
N ASP A 204 0.65 7.28 8.84
CA ASP A 204 -0.27 7.68 9.86
C ASP A 204 -1.68 8.02 9.37
N THR A 205 -2.59 7.19 9.71
CA THR A 205 -3.97 7.62 9.64
C THR A 205 -4.09 8.99 10.31
N PRO A 206 -4.32 10.08 9.57
CA PRO A 206 -4.38 11.43 10.16
C PRO A 206 -5.39 11.50 11.31
N ARG A 207 -6.45 10.66 11.23
CA ARG A 207 -7.48 10.52 12.25
C ARG A 207 -6.97 9.94 13.56
N ALA A 208 -6.14 8.89 13.53
CA ALA A 208 -5.63 8.27 14.74
C ALA A 208 -4.84 9.26 15.61
N ARG A 209 -3.96 10.06 14.99
CA ARG A 209 -3.21 11.11 15.70
C ARG A 209 -4.12 12.20 16.25
N SER A 210 -5.07 12.65 15.45
CA SER A 210 -6.01 13.70 15.85
C SER A 210 -6.85 13.24 17.02
N ILE A 211 -7.35 12.01 17.01
CA ILE A 211 -8.13 11.42 18.11
C ILE A 211 -7.30 11.38 19.39
N VAL A 212 -6.09 10.87 19.35
CA VAL A 212 -5.24 10.77 20.55
C VAL A 212 -4.88 12.15 21.08
N LEU A 213 -4.52 13.09 20.21
CA LEU A 213 -4.21 14.44 20.61
C LEU A 213 -5.40 15.11 21.29
N CYS A 214 -6.60 14.87 20.77
CA CYS A 214 -7.82 15.44 21.35
C CYS A 214 -8.26 14.74 22.62
N ILE A 215 -8.11 13.42 22.71
CA ILE A 215 -8.32 12.70 23.99
C ILE A 215 -7.37 13.26 25.04
N ALA A 216 -6.09 13.42 24.73
CA ALA A 216 -5.10 13.98 25.64
C ALA A 216 -5.47 15.43 26.05
N LEU A 217 -5.87 16.28 25.07
CA LEU A 217 -6.29 17.64 25.32
C LEU A 217 -7.55 17.71 26.20
N VAL A 218 -8.55 16.89 25.89
CA VAL A 218 -9.81 16.80 26.65
C VAL A 218 -9.57 16.34 28.08
N VAL A 219 -8.77 15.28 28.25
CA VAL A 219 -8.41 14.81 29.59
C VAL A 219 -7.62 15.88 30.34
N ALA A 220 -6.67 16.57 29.69
CA ALA A 220 -5.93 17.67 30.29
C ALA A 220 -6.88 18.80 30.73
N LEU A 221 -7.82 19.22 29.87
CA LEU A 221 -8.82 20.22 30.18
C LEU A 221 -9.73 19.78 31.32
N ALA A 222 -10.23 18.54 31.30
CA ALA A 222 -11.07 18.00 32.36
C ALA A 222 -10.34 17.96 33.71
N LEU A 223 -9.05 17.63 33.70
CA LEU A 223 -8.22 17.63 34.90
C LEU A 223 -7.93 19.05 35.42
N VAL A 224 -7.68 20.01 34.53
CA VAL A 224 -7.49 21.42 34.90
C VAL A 224 -8.77 21.99 35.51
N TRP A 225 -9.93 21.77 34.89
CA TRP A 225 -11.22 22.26 35.38
C TRP A 225 -11.65 21.52 36.65
N GLY A 226 -11.51 20.18 36.68
CA GLY A 226 -11.77 19.39 37.88
C GLY A 226 -10.89 19.79 39.06
N GLY A 227 -9.61 20.03 38.76
CA GLY A 227 -8.65 20.53 39.74
C GLY A 227 -8.98 21.95 40.24
N ALA A 228 -9.47 22.83 39.39
CA ALA A 228 -9.95 24.15 39.79
C ALA A 228 -11.19 24.06 40.71
N LEU A 229 -12.15 23.18 40.39
CA LEU A 229 -13.33 22.92 41.23
C LEU A 229 -12.93 22.31 42.57
N LEU A 230 -11.96 21.43 42.62
CA LEU A 230 -11.43 20.76 43.79
C LEU A 230 -10.37 21.61 44.52
N ARG A 231 -10.13 22.84 44.07
CA ARG A 231 -9.08 23.77 44.56
C ARG A 231 -7.67 23.15 44.53
N TRP A 232 -7.39 22.34 43.56
CA TRP A 232 -5.99 21.87 43.35
C TRP A 232 -5.13 23.07 42.99
N ARG A 233 -3.90 23.10 43.50
CA ARG A 233 -2.94 24.17 43.22
C ARG A 233 -1.59 23.61 42.80
N GLY A 234 -0.91 24.32 41.88
CA GLY A 234 0.49 24.10 41.53
C GLY A 234 0.80 22.65 41.08
N ARG A 235 1.59 21.92 41.84
CA ARG A 235 2.11 20.60 41.52
C ARG A 235 1.05 19.58 41.06
N ARG A 236 -0.14 19.57 41.68
CA ARG A 236 -1.18 18.59 41.33
C ARG A 236 -1.75 18.80 39.93
N LEU A 237 -1.90 20.04 39.50
CA LEU A 237 -2.37 20.35 38.12
C LEU A 237 -1.30 19.96 37.09
N VAL A 238 -0.04 20.27 37.35
CA VAL A 238 1.08 19.87 36.47
C VAL A 238 1.17 18.35 36.36
N THR A 239 1.08 17.62 37.46
CA THR A 239 1.08 16.16 37.48
C THR A 239 -0.09 15.60 36.69
N ALA A 240 -1.30 16.14 36.86
CA ALA A 240 -2.48 15.69 36.14
C ALA A 240 -2.35 15.92 34.62
N ALA A 241 -1.83 17.08 34.19
CA ALA A 241 -1.55 17.34 32.78
C ALA A 241 -0.50 16.41 32.21
N ALA A 242 0.58 16.14 32.96
CA ALA A 242 1.62 15.20 32.55
C ALA A 242 1.06 13.76 32.38
N ILE A 243 0.20 13.31 33.30
CA ILE A 243 -0.46 12.01 33.19
C ILE A 243 -1.34 11.95 31.94
N ALA A 244 -2.09 13.02 31.61
CA ALA A 244 -2.92 13.05 30.41
C ALA A 244 -2.11 12.94 29.12
N ILE A 245 -0.98 13.63 29.04
CA ILE A 245 -0.05 13.56 27.91
C ILE A 245 0.57 12.16 27.80
N ALA A 246 1.03 11.61 28.91
CA ALA A 246 1.59 10.26 28.95
C ALA A 246 0.57 9.20 28.55
N ALA A 247 -0.70 9.33 28.99
CA ALA A 247 -1.77 8.41 28.61
C ALA A 247 -2.08 8.50 27.10
N GLY A 248 -2.09 9.71 26.53
CA GLY A 248 -2.25 9.90 25.09
C GLY A 248 -1.11 9.25 24.30
N TRP A 249 0.12 9.42 24.74
CA TRP A 249 1.26 8.75 24.11
C TRP A 249 1.17 7.23 24.25
N LEU A 250 0.83 6.73 25.41
CA LEU A 250 0.68 5.30 25.63
C LEU A 250 -0.37 4.67 24.69
N LEU A 251 -1.48 5.37 24.45
CA LEU A 251 -2.50 4.90 23.49
C LEU A 251 -1.95 4.80 22.07
N LEU A 252 -1.16 5.80 21.61
CA LEU A 252 -0.49 5.74 20.31
C LEU A 252 0.52 4.60 20.27
N ASP A 253 1.33 4.45 21.31
CA ASP A 253 2.32 3.38 21.38
C ASP A 253 1.65 2.00 21.32
N LEU A 254 0.55 1.79 22.05
CA LEU A 254 -0.22 0.55 21.99
C LEU A 254 -0.77 0.27 20.59
N HIS A 255 -1.23 1.30 19.87
CA HIS A 255 -1.67 1.16 18.49
C HIS A 255 -0.51 0.70 17.59
N TRP A 256 0.66 1.34 17.70
CA TRP A 256 1.84 0.95 16.93
C TRP A 256 2.36 -0.44 17.31
N GLN A 257 2.36 -0.79 18.60
CA GLN A 257 2.75 -2.12 19.05
C GLN A 257 1.83 -3.21 18.51
N ALA A 258 0.51 -2.96 18.44
CA ALA A 258 -0.44 -3.88 17.83
C ALA A 258 -0.13 -4.10 16.33
N GLY A 259 0.16 -3.03 15.58
CA GLY A 259 0.58 -3.12 14.19
C GLY A 259 1.90 -3.88 14.01
N LEU A 260 2.89 -3.62 14.85
CA LEU A 260 4.17 -4.35 14.85
C LEU A 260 3.97 -5.83 15.18
N GLN A 261 3.17 -6.14 16.17
CA GLN A 261 2.86 -7.51 16.56
C GLN A 261 2.23 -8.29 15.41
N TRP A 262 1.29 -7.69 14.70
CA TRP A 262 0.67 -8.30 13.53
C TRP A 262 1.70 -8.57 12.41
N ARG A 263 2.54 -7.60 12.08
CA ARG A 263 3.59 -7.76 11.07
C ARG A 263 4.61 -8.82 11.48
N HIS A 264 4.97 -8.86 12.76
CA HIS A 264 5.83 -9.91 13.28
C HIS A 264 5.20 -11.30 13.09
N GLN A 265 3.91 -11.45 13.38
CA GLN A 265 3.19 -12.70 13.17
C GLN A 265 3.17 -13.10 11.69
N THR A 266 2.92 -12.16 10.78
CA THR A 266 2.97 -12.37 9.33
C THR A 266 4.37 -12.81 8.87
N THR A 267 5.41 -12.07 9.25
CA THR A 267 6.79 -12.42 8.92
C THR A 267 7.17 -13.79 9.48
N ARG A 268 6.74 -14.08 10.70
CA ARG A 268 6.95 -15.38 11.33
C ARG A 268 6.24 -16.51 10.56
N ALA A 269 5.02 -16.30 10.12
CA ALA A 269 4.27 -17.28 9.32
C ALA A 269 4.97 -17.58 7.97
N LEU A 270 5.57 -16.56 7.35
CA LEU A 270 6.29 -16.70 6.08
C LEU A 270 7.64 -17.42 6.24
N TYR A 271 8.41 -17.15 7.29
CA TYR A 271 9.83 -17.53 7.36
C TYR A 271 10.20 -18.43 8.52
N ALA A 272 9.37 -18.58 9.58
CA ALA A 272 9.75 -19.37 10.74
C ALA A 272 9.91 -20.86 10.40
N GLY A 273 10.96 -21.47 10.93
CA GLY A 273 11.25 -22.89 10.73
C GLY A 273 11.87 -23.25 9.38
N LEU A 274 12.04 -22.27 8.48
CA LEU A 274 12.68 -22.50 7.19
C LEU A 274 14.20 -22.37 7.30
N GLN A 275 14.94 -23.19 6.57
CA GLN A 275 16.36 -23.02 6.32
C GLN A 275 16.60 -21.86 5.38
N TRP A 276 17.81 -21.27 5.45
CA TRP A 276 18.17 -20.07 4.69
C TRP A 276 17.82 -20.12 3.19
N PRO A 277 18.12 -21.20 2.42
CA PRO A 277 17.75 -21.25 1.00
C PRO A 277 16.25 -21.22 0.75
N ALA A 278 15.44 -21.77 1.66
CA ALA A 278 13.99 -21.71 1.56
C ALA A 278 13.43 -20.35 1.96
N GLN A 279 14.11 -19.63 2.85
CA GLN A 279 13.78 -18.22 3.16
C GLN A 279 14.10 -17.31 1.98
N GLU A 280 15.26 -17.49 1.34
CA GLU A 280 15.65 -16.77 0.12
C GLU A 280 14.61 -16.96 -1.00
N ALA A 281 14.13 -18.17 -1.20
CA ALA A 281 13.11 -18.48 -2.23
C ALA A 281 11.73 -17.83 -1.96
N ARG A 282 11.47 -17.41 -0.72
CA ARG A 282 10.25 -16.70 -0.33
C ARG A 282 10.44 -15.19 -0.19
N ALA A 283 11.68 -14.72 -0.27
CA ALA A 283 11.95 -13.29 -0.19
C ALA A 283 11.28 -12.53 -1.35
N ALA A 284 10.89 -11.31 -1.11
CA ALA A 284 10.24 -10.46 -2.10
C ALA A 284 11.10 -10.22 -3.35
N ASP A 285 12.40 -10.38 -3.22
CA ASP A 285 13.40 -10.24 -4.29
C ASP A 285 14.03 -11.58 -4.71
N ALA A 286 13.34 -12.69 -4.49
CA ALA A 286 13.86 -14.03 -4.79
C ALA A 286 14.23 -14.24 -6.26
N ASP A 287 13.47 -13.64 -7.18
CA ASP A 287 13.74 -13.62 -8.61
C ASP A 287 14.99 -12.79 -8.96
N ILE A 288 15.14 -11.61 -8.35
CA ILE A 288 16.33 -10.77 -8.51
C ILE A 288 17.58 -11.49 -7.99
N LEU A 289 17.45 -12.15 -6.82
CA LEU A 289 18.53 -12.95 -6.25
C LEU A 289 18.89 -14.15 -7.13
N ALA A 290 17.88 -14.81 -7.72
CA ALA A 290 18.13 -15.90 -8.66
C ALA A 290 18.88 -15.42 -9.90
N ALA A 291 18.44 -14.33 -10.50
CA ALA A 291 19.14 -13.67 -11.62
C ALA A 291 20.56 -13.25 -11.23
N ALA A 292 20.73 -12.64 -10.05
CA ALA A 292 22.06 -12.24 -9.55
C ALA A 292 23.01 -13.45 -9.44
N LYS A 293 22.54 -14.59 -8.90
CA LYS A 293 23.32 -15.83 -8.81
C LYS A 293 23.71 -16.39 -10.19
N GLU A 294 22.87 -16.22 -11.20
CA GLU A 294 23.19 -16.61 -12.57
C GLU A 294 24.21 -15.67 -13.21
N ILE A 295 24.02 -14.37 -13.03
CA ILE A 295 24.93 -13.33 -13.51
C ILE A 295 26.31 -13.52 -12.86
N GLU A 296 26.37 -13.77 -11.54
CA GLU A 296 27.63 -14.05 -10.83
C GLU A 296 28.37 -15.27 -11.41
N ARG A 297 27.65 -16.33 -11.78
CA ARG A 297 28.26 -17.49 -12.47
C ARG A 297 28.81 -17.10 -13.86
N ALA A 298 28.13 -16.24 -14.58
CA ALA A 298 28.63 -15.72 -15.87
C ALA A 298 29.86 -14.81 -15.66
N LEU A 299 29.89 -14.03 -14.61
CA LEU A 299 30.99 -13.14 -14.24
C LEU A 299 32.20 -13.86 -13.61
N ALA A 300 32.11 -15.15 -13.30
CA ALA A 300 33.18 -15.90 -12.63
C ALA A 300 34.51 -15.92 -13.43
N ARG A 301 34.48 -15.65 -14.74
CA ARG A 301 35.64 -15.56 -15.60
C ARG A 301 36.20 -14.15 -15.79
N GLU A 302 35.47 -13.17 -15.26
CA GLU A 302 35.81 -11.74 -15.34
C GLU A 302 36.69 -11.32 -14.18
N ALA A 303 37.51 -10.31 -14.38
CA ALA A 303 38.30 -9.77 -13.29
C ALA A 303 37.41 -9.13 -12.23
N ASP A 304 37.74 -9.28 -10.94
CA ASP A 304 36.98 -8.69 -9.84
C ASP A 304 36.92 -7.16 -9.92
N THR A 305 37.85 -6.54 -10.61
CA THR A 305 37.92 -5.09 -10.87
C THR A 305 37.12 -4.64 -12.10
N ALA A 306 36.49 -5.56 -12.84
CA ALA A 306 35.69 -5.21 -13.99
C ALA A 306 34.55 -4.25 -13.58
N ARG A 307 34.33 -3.23 -14.38
CA ARG A 307 33.24 -2.28 -14.16
C ARG A 307 31.92 -2.90 -14.64
N ILE A 308 30.96 -2.96 -13.77
CA ILE A 308 29.64 -3.50 -14.06
C ILE A 308 28.63 -2.38 -13.91
N LEU A 309 27.85 -2.14 -14.97
CA LEU A 309 26.70 -1.24 -14.92
C LEU A 309 25.43 -2.06 -14.92
N VAL A 310 24.56 -1.80 -13.96
CA VAL A 310 23.25 -2.44 -13.85
C VAL A 310 22.16 -1.48 -14.31
N HIS A 311 21.30 -1.97 -15.16
CA HIS A 311 20.08 -1.29 -15.60
C HIS A 311 18.89 -2.23 -15.49
N ALA A 312 17.74 -1.72 -15.04
CA ALA A 312 16.50 -2.48 -14.94
C ALA A 312 15.28 -1.60 -15.20
N GLY A 313 14.11 -2.21 -15.42
CA GLY A 313 12.87 -1.49 -15.66
C GLY A 313 12.40 -0.62 -14.51
N GLY A 314 12.82 -0.92 -13.27
CA GLY A 314 12.49 -0.14 -12.08
C GLY A 314 13.70 0.16 -11.20
N SER A 315 13.62 1.24 -10.42
CA SER A 315 14.71 1.65 -9.52
C SER A 315 14.97 0.65 -8.39
N TYR A 316 13.92 -0.05 -7.92
CA TYR A 316 14.05 -1.05 -6.88
C TYR A 316 14.86 -2.25 -7.38
N GLU A 317 14.45 -2.82 -8.51
CA GLU A 317 15.11 -3.97 -9.14
C GLU A 317 16.57 -3.66 -9.45
N GLN A 318 16.83 -2.48 -9.98
CA GLN A 318 18.16 -2.01 -10.32
C GLN A 318 19.09 -1.93 -9.09
N LEU A 319 18.62 -1.27 -8.02
CA LEU A 319 19.39 -1.13 -6.80
C LEU A 319 19.55 -2.47 -6.07
N ARG A 320 18.52 -3.31 -6.11
CA ARG A 320 18.54 -4.61 -5.44
C ARG A 320 19.44 -5.59 -6.16
N LEU A 321 19.43 -5.61 -7.49
CA LEU A 321 20.36 -6.41 -8.29
C LEU A 321 21.79 -5.96 -8.06
N ALA A 322 22.05 -4.65 -8.07
CA ALA A 322 23.38 -4.11 -7.77
C ALA A 322 23.86 -4.53 -6.36
N TRP A 323 22.96 -4.52 -5.36
CA TRP A 323 23.25 -5.00 -4.02
C TRP A 323 23.66 -6.47 -3.99
N HIS A 324 22.98 -7.33 -4.73
CA HIS A 324 23.28 -8.77 -4.76
C HIS A 324 24.58 -9.08 -5.51
N LEU A 325 25.06 -8.18 -6.37
CA LEU A 325 26.33 -8.32 -7.06
C LEU A 325 27.54 -7.78 -6.29
N LEU A 326 27.34 -7.22 -5.10
CA LEU A 326 28.46 -6.85 -4.22
C LEU A 326 29.22 -8.12 -3.76
N PRO A 327 30.55 -8.06 -3.59
CA PRO A 327 31.44 -6.89 -3.56
C PRO A 327 32.06 -6.47 -4.89
N ARG A 328 31.52 -6.88 -6.03
CA ARG A 328 32.04 -6.46 -7.33
C ARG A 328 31.92 -4.94 -7.53
N ASN A 329 32.72 -4.43 -8.49
CA ASN A 329 32.70 -3.00 -8.82
C ASN A 329 31.45 -2.65 -9.66
N VAL A 330 30.32 -2.48 -8.96
CA VAL A 330 28.99 -2.27 -9.55
C VAL A 330 28.55 -0.83 -9.41
N ALA A 331 28.00 -0.28 -10.48
CA ALA A 331 27.28 0.98 -10.49
C ALA A 331 25.91 0.80 -11.17
N VAL A 332 24.98 1.70 -10.87
CA VAL A 332 23.67 1.72 -11.50
C VAL A 332 23.64 2.74 -12.63
N LEU A 333 23.03 2.38 -13.75
CA LEU A 333 22.78 3.31 -14.82
C LEU A 333 21.54 4.15 -14.46
N PRO A 334 21.56 5.49 -14.58
CA PRO A 334 20.36 6.30 -14.37
C PRO A 334 19.19 5.80 -15.22
N LEU A 335 17.96 5.89 -14.72
CA LEU A 335 16.77 5.50 -15.49
C LEU A 335 16.58 6.35 -16.73
N VAL A 336 16.98 7.61 -16.67
CA VAL A 336 17.05 8.52 -17.83
C VAL A 336 18.52 8.78 -18.12
N VAL A 337 19.00 8.27 -19.23
CA VAL A 337 20.39 8.44 -19.69
C VAL A 337 20.40 9.38 -20.88
N GLU A 338 21.30 10.36 -20.85
CA GLU A 338 21.49 11.22 -22.03
C GLU A 338 22.04 10.38 -23.19
N ALA A 339 21.50 10.60 -24.38
CA ALA A 339 21.88 9.85 -25.59
C ALA A 339 23.40 9.96 -25.98
N SER A 340 24.11 10.91 -25.34
CA SER A 340 25.55 11.16 -25.57
C SER A 340 26.48 10.36 -24.66
N VAL A 341 25.95 9.56 -23.72
CA VAL A 341 26.83 8.82 -22.79
C VAL A 341 27.55 7.70 -23.49
N ALA A 342 28.85 7.85 -23.60
CA ALA A 342 29.75 6.81 -24.07
C ALA A 342 30.35 6.03 -22.88
N LEU A 343 30.28 4.71 -22.94
CA LEU A 343 30.86 3.83 -21.91
C LEU A 343 32.29 3.43 -22.33
N PRO A 344 33.25 3.36 -21.39
CA PRO A 344 34.59 2.86 -21.70
C PRO A 344 34.53 1.40 -22.19
N PRO A 345 35.35 1.05 -23.21
CA PRO A 345 35.48 -0.34 -23.64
C PRO A 345 35.87 -1.26 -22.50
N GLY A 346 35.35 -2.48 -22.50
CA GLY A 346 35.50 -3.46 -21.42
C GLY A 346 34.50 -3.31 -20.28
N THR A 347 33.68 -2.26 -20.26
CA THR A 347 32.56 -2.14 -19.28
C THR A 347 31.54 -3.24 -19.55
N LEU A 348 31.15 -3.92 -18.50
CA LEU A 348 30.03 -4.91 -18.53
C LEU A 348 28.71 -4.23 -18.21
N VAL A 349 27.70 -4.48 -19.02
CA VAL A 349 26.35 -3.95 -18.81
C VAL A 349 25.40 -5.11 -18.56
N VAL A 350 24.75 -5.07 -17.42
CA VAL A 350 23.66 -5.98 -17.06
C VAL A 350 22.34 -5.25 -17.28
N VAL A 351 21.49 -5.79 -18.13
CA VAL A 351 20.09 -5.34 -18.27
C VAL A 351 19.19 -6.42 -17.69
N TYR A 352 18.30 -6.03 -16.78
CA TYR A 352 17.40 -6.93 -16.09
C TYR A 352 15.95 -6.49 -16.24
N ASN A 353 15.10 -7.41 -16.69
CA ASN A 353 13.64 -7.27 -16.79
C ASN A 353 13.21 -5.94 -17.44
N TYR A 354 13.80 -5.64 -18.61
CA TYR A 354 13.55 -4.39 -19.33
C TYR A 354 13.49 -4.61 -20.84
N ASP A 355 12.29 -4.82 -21.37
CA ASP A 355 12.02 -5.24 -22.75
C ASP A 355 12.41 -4.21 -23.82
N GLU A 356 12.58 -2.95 -23.43
CA GLU A 356 13.07 -1.90 -24.34
C GLU A 356 14.53 -2.09 -24.76
N TRP A 357 15.29 -2.90 -24.01
CA TRP A 357 16.70 -3.14 -24.29
C TRP A 357 16.90 -4.46 -25.02
N ARG A 358 17.62 -4.39 -26.10
CA ARG A 358 17.92 -5.55 -26.94
C ARG A 358 19.39 -5.60 -27.30
N LEU A 359 19.95 -6.79 -27.21
CA LEU A 359 21.30 -7.09 -27.70
C LEU A 359 21.19 -7.72 -29.10
N ASP A 360 21.59 -6.98 -30.10
CA ASP A 360 21.76 -7.49 -31.47
C ASP A 360 23.16 -8.08 -31.58
N ALA A 361 23.29 -9.37 -31.35
CA ALA A 361 24.58 -10.07 -31.42
C ALA A 361 25.19 -10.08 -32.83
N ALA A 362 24.35 -10.06 -33.88
CA ALA A 362 24.83 -10.04 -35.25
C ALA A 362 25.38 -8.66 -35.64
N ALA A 363 24.75 -7.60 -35.20
CA ALA A 363 25.22 -6.23 -35.43
C ALA A 363 26.30 -5.79 -34.41
N GLY A 364 26.49 -6.54 -33.32
CA GLY A 364 27.39 -6.18 -32.23
C GLY A 364 26.96 -4.91 -31.50
N ARG A 365 25.64 -4.78 -31.24
CA ARG A 365 25.06 -3.55 -30.66
C ARG A 365 24.10 -3.86 -29.51
N LEU A 366 24.21 -3.11 -28.43
CA LEU A 366 23.26 -3.07 -27.34
C LEU A 366 22.41 -1.78 -27.45
N ARG A 367 21.10 -1.92 -27.65
CA ARG A 367 20.17 -0.82 -27.90
C ARG A 367 19.06 -0.77 -26.88
N GLY A 368 18.71 0.43 -26.42
CA GLY A 368 17.58 0.66 -25.52
C GLY A 368 17.58 2.06 -24.94
N GLY A 369 16.42 2.60 -24.58
CA GLY A 369 16.29 3.92 -23.97
C GLY A 369 16.90 5.07 -24.80
N GLY A 370 16.90 4.97 -26.11
CA GLY A 370 17.55 5.95 -27.02
C GLY A 370 19.07 5.81 -27.12
N LEU A 371 19.68 4.79 -26.50
CA LEU A 371 21.11 4.49 -26.53
C LEU A 371 21.42 3.40 -27.56
N ASP A 372 22.61 3.47 -28.14
CA ASP A 372 23.12 2.49 -29.08
C ASP A 372 24.62 2.33 -28.88
N TRP A 373 25.03 1.28 -28.17
CA TRP A 373 26.42 1.03 -27.83
C TRP A 373 27.00 -0.16 -28.60
N PRO A 374 28.25 -0.08 -29.08
CA PRO A 374 28.94 -1.25 -29.59
C PRO A 374 29.17 -2.24 -28.44
N ALA A 375 28.67 -3.45 -28.58
CA ALA A 375 28.72 -4.44 -27.51
C ALA A 375 28.72 -5.88 -28.03
N GLU A 376 29.41 -6.75 -27.34
CA GLU A 376 29.39 -8.19 -27.56
C GLU A 376 28.61 -8.92 -26.47
N PRO A 377 27.91 -10.00 -26.81
CA PRO A 377 27.21 -10.82 -25.81
C PRO A 377 28.24 -11.56 -24.94
N VAL A 378 28.02 -11.52 -23.62
CA VAL A 378 28.79 -12.31 -22.66
C VAL A 378 27.95 -13.48 -22.18
N ALA A 379 26.71 -13.20 -21.75
CA ALA A 379 25.75 -14.19 -21.31
C ALA A 379 24.33 -13.64 -21.35
N HIS A 380 23.35 -14.50 -21.28
CA HIS A 380 21.94 -14.14 -21.08
C HIS A 380 21.21 -15.24 -20.31
N GLY A 381 20.10 -14.87 -19.68
CA GLY A 381 19.22 -15.79 -18.98
C GLY A 381 17.78 -15.33 -19.04
N HIS A 382 16.96 -15.87 -18.16
CA HIS A 382 15.56 -15.48 -18.10
C HIS A 382 15.44 -14.04 -17.53
N GLY A 383 14.96 -13.13 -18.38
CA GLY A 383 14.79 -11.72 -18.00
C GLY A 383 16.07 -10.90 -17.85
N TRP A 384 17.25 -11.41 -18.25
CA TRP A 384 18.47 -10.62 -18.16
C TRP A 384 19.43 -10.84 -19.32
N ILE A 385 20.22 -9.81 -19.60
CA ILE A 385 21.29 -9.79 -20.62
C ILE A 385 22.56 -9.26 -19.95
N LEU A 386 23.70 -9.87 -20.24
CA LEU A 386 25.03 -9.38 -19.90
C LEU A 386 25.81 -9.16 -21.20
N ALA A 387 26.21 -7.92 -21.43
CA ALA A 387 26.97 -7.51 -22.61
C ALA A 387 28.24 -6.79 -22.21
N ARG A 388 29.29 -6.90 -23.04
CA ARG A 388 30.55 -6.16 -22.88
C ARG A 388 30.61 -5.05 -23.90
N ILE A 389 30.86 -3.83 -23.48
CA ILE A 389 31.07 -2.69 -24.35
C ILE A 389 32.42 -2.88 -25.10
N THR A 390 32.39 -2.70 -26.40
CA THR A 390 33.55 -2.79 -27.29
C THR A 390 33.91 -1.41 -27.88
N GLU A 391 35.04 -1.31 -28.51
CA GLU A 391 35.35 -0.13 -29.29
C GLU A 391 34.46 -0.05 -30.55
N ASP A 392 34.05 1.16 -30.90
CA ASP A 392 33.30 1.37 -32.15
C ASP A 392 34.24 1.06 -33.32
N ARG A 393 33.99 -0.04 -34.00
CA ARG A 393 34.73 -0.37 -35.24
C ARG A 393 34.23 0.58 -36.30
N ARG A 394 34.92 1.72 -36.46
CA ARG A 394 34.77 2.66 -37.59
C ARG A 394 35.17 2.02 -38.90
#